data_dbdf3a9fe26e06242f0b2d418c8aaafd
#
_entry.id   dbdf3a9fe26e06242f0b2d418c8aaafd
#
_cell.length_a   1.000
_cell.length_b   1.000
_cell.length_c   1.000
_cell.angle_alpha   90.00
_cell.angle_beta   90.00
_cell.angle_gamma   90.00
#
_symmetry.space_group_name_H-M   'P 1'
#
loop_
_entity.id
_entity.type
_entity.pdbx_description
1 polymer ?
#
loop_
_entity_poly.entity_id
_entity_poly.type
_entity_poly.pdbx_seq_one_letter_code
_entity_poly.pdbx_strand_id
1 'polypeptide(L)'
;MTGGSAARARDIGAIALLAVGLLSPALWNRFPLIFPDSGTYLAIALGHDYAIDRSSIYGFFLKPFVTTVPGLAGLWLGIVVQCLLLAAILWPAARLLTGSARSALVALGATILLSSLGWHAGQFMPDAFTGATVLLGWLAARRDPGAAGAPSLWLAAVAAASMHYTHIPVLLAAAVAALLAEKLLGLCWAAFGRRALAALAAAAAALLLQVGLNAAVLHRPAPAPMGSLFLYARLSEDGLIAPWLADHCGRDGPRRLCALAPSLPRGSQQLLWGGAASPITDLVWHPRVEADRWPLIDEMGQANRGAIRDRPLAFLASSARGTLRQLAHFAALDDECPVGCHDRRGGIAFALTRYRPEALPALDASRQVTDTTPKRLLRAVTTPIAILALLALPFLMAAAWRRRDRDILGLLAAIIAGLVTNAALAGALSDVHDRYQSRVVWLAPFAALLLLARWRSNYRLIAVTVAA
;
A
#
# COMPACT_ATOMS: atom_id res chain seq x y z
N MET A 1 20.33 -30.61 -20.89
CA MET A 1 19.02 -30.21 -20.37
C MET A 1 18.86 -30.21 -18.85
N THR A 2 19.86 -30.71 -18.08
CA THR A 2 19.79 -30.86 -16.60
C THR A 2 20.04 -29.57 -15.80
N GLY A 3 20.77 -28.59 -16.33
CA GLY A 3 21.08 -27.35 -15.60
C GLY A 3 19.88 -26.41 -15.36
N GLY A 4 18.87 -26.41 -16.23
CA GLY A 4 17.70 -25.55 -16.10
C GLY A 4 16.72 -26.00 -15.00
N SER A 5 16.57 -27.30 -14.78
CA SER A 5 15.69 -27.85 -13.74
C SER A 5 16.23 -27.60 -12.33
N ALA A 6 17.53 -27.77 -12.12
CA ALA A 6 18.19 -27.51 -10.84
C ALA A 6 18.21 -26.01 -10.47
N ALA A 7 18.32 -25.11 -11.45
CA ALA A 7 18.21 -23.66 -11.23
C ALA A 7 16.79 -23.27 -10.82
N ARG A 8 15.79 -23.80 -11.52
CA ARG A 8 14.37 -23.54 -11.19
C ARG A 8 14.00 -24.10 -9.80
N ALA A 9 14.45 -25.29 -9.44
CA ALA A 9 14.21 -25.85 -8.12
C ALA A 9 14.81 -24.99 -6.99
N ARG A 10 16.02 -24.43 -7.21
CA ARG A 10 16.65 -23.50 -6.26
C ARG A 10 15.89 -22.19 -6.11
N ASP A 11 15.35 -21.63 -7.20
CA ASP A 11 14.56 -20.41 -7.13
C ASP A 11 13.22 -20.65 -6.39
N ILE A 12 12.55 -21.78 -6.64
CA ILE A 12 11.34 -22.19 -5.92
C ILE A 12 11.63 -22.35 -4.41
N GLY A 13 12.73 -23.04 -4.06
CA GLY A 13 13.14 -23.18 -2.66
C GLY A 13 13.45 -21.86 -1.97
N ALA A 14 14.08 -20.92 -2.70
CA ALA A 14 14.34 -19.58 -2.19
C ALA A 14 13.05 -18.78 -1.95
N ILE A 15 12.11 -18.82 -2.89
CA ILE A 15 10.78 -18.19 -2.75
C ILE A 15 10.03 -18.76 -1.56
N ALA A 16 10.01 -20.09 -1.38
CA ALA A 16 9.37 -20.73 -0.25
C ALA A 16 10.00 -20.31 1.09
N LEU A 17 11.33 -20.28 1.18
CA LEU A 17 12.05 -19.82 2.38
C LEU A 17 11.73 -18.35 2.71
N LEU A 18 11.73 -17.50 1.71
CA LEU A 18 11.37 -16.08 1.88
C LEU A 18 9.90 -15.91 2.32
N ALA A 19 8.99 -16.70 1.77
CA ALA A 19 7.58 -16.68 2.18
C ALA A 19 7.43 -17.07 3.66
N VAL A 20 8.17 -18.07 4.14
CA VAL A 20 8.22 -18.42 5.58
C VAL A 20 8.76 -17.25 6.41
N GLY A 21 9.82 -16.58 5.95
CA GLY A 21 10.34 -15.39 6.61
C GLY A 21 9.31 -14.25 6.68
N LEU A 22 8.60 -13.98 5.58
CA LEU A 22 7.53 -12.99 5.53
C LEU A 22 6.33 -13.34 6.44
N LEU A 23 6.04 -14.62 6.58
CA LEU A 23 4.97 -15.14 7.43
C LEU A 23 5.33 -15.13 8.92
N SER A 24 6.63 -15.06 9.27
CA SER A 24 7.09 -15.24 10.66
C SER A 24 6.44 -14.30 11.68
N PRO A 25 6.13 -13.02 11.41
CA PRO A 25 5.42 -12.18 12.36
C PRO A 25 3.99 -12.66 12.65
N ALA A 26 3.28 -13.16 11.62
CA ALA A 26 1.94 -13.73 11.79
C ALA A 26 1.99 -15.04 12.60
N LEU A 27 2.97 -15.92 12.32
CA LEU A 27 3.19 -17.14 13.08
C LEU A 27 3.50 -16.84 14.56
N TRP A 28 4.36 -15.84 14.80
CA TRP A 28 4.68 -15.39 16.15
C TRP A 28 3.44 -14.80 16.86
N ASN A 29 2.57 -14.09 16.13
CA ASN A 29 1.30 -13.58 16.63
C ASN A 29 0.30 -14.70 16.96
N ARG A 30 0.47 -15.92 16.47
CA ARG A 30 -0.43 -17.08 16.57
C ARG A 30 -1.77 -16.92 15.81
N PHE A 31 -1.91 -15.82 15.09
CA PHE A 31 -3.04 -15.50 14.22
C PHE A 31 -2.51 -14.60 13.09
N PRO A 32 -3.07 -14.65 11.87
CA PRO A 32 -2.75 -13.63 10.86
C PRO A 32 -2.83 -12.24 11.45
N LEU A 33 -1.87 -11.37 11.13
CA LEU A 33 -1.87 -10.01 11.64
C LEU A 33 -3.11 -9.26 11.14
N ILE A 34 -3.67 -8.43 11.99
CA ILE A 34 -4.90 -7.69 11.71
C ILE A 34 -4.70 -6.19 11.86
N PHE A 35 -5.60 -5.45 11.22
CA PHE A 35 -5.80 -4.02 11.35
C PHE A 35 -7.32 -3.77 11.43
N PRO A 36 -7.82 -2.66 11.94
CA PRO A 36 -9.26 -2.38 11.99
C PRO A 36 -10.00 -2.67 10.68
N ASP A 37 -9.38 -2.34 9.55
CA ASP A 37 -9.93 -2.56 8.20
C ASP A 37 -9.97 -4.03 7.76
N SER A 38 -9.24 -4.92 8.39
CA SER A 38 -9.16 -6.35 8.01
C SER A 38 -10.53 -7.03 8.04
N GLY A 39 -11.41 -6.59 8.95
CA GLY A 39 -12.77 -7.08 9.06
C GLY A 39 -13.59 -6.86 7.79
N THR A 40 -13.48 -5.68 7.17
CA THR A 40 -14.16 -5.36 5.91
C THR A 40 -13.71 -6.29 4.79
N TYR A 41 -12.40 -6.52 4.64
CA TYR A 41 -11.89 -7.42 3.60
C TYR A 41 -12.30 -8.88 3.81
N LEU A 42 -12.35 -9.33 5.07
CA LEU A 42 -12.85 -10.67 5.39
C LEU A 42 -14.35 -10.78 5.18
N ALA A 43 -15.15 -9.76 5.50
CA ALA A 43 -16.58 -9.74 5.22
C ALA A 43 -16.86 -9.85 3.70
N ILE A 44 -16.09 -9.12 2.87
CA ILE A 44 -16.16 -9.25 1.40
C ILE A 44 -15.83 -10.67 0.95
N ALA A 45 -14.75 -11.24 1.50
CA ALA A 45 -14.32 -12.58 1.11
C ALA A 45 -15.31 -13.67 1.53
N LEU A 46 -15.94 -13.56 2.69
CA LEU A 46 -16.78 -14.59 3.30
C LEU A 46 -18.28 -14.37 3.09
N GLY A 47 -18.73 -13.12 2.98
CA GLY A 47 -20.14 -12.78 3.08
C GLY A 47 -20.78 -12.16 1.84
N HIS A 48 -20.07 -11.96 0.75
CA HIS A 48 -20.54 -11.23 -0.43
C HIS A 48 -20.87 -9.75 -0.18
N ASP A 49 -20.38 -9.18 0.92
CA ASP A 49 -20.44 -7.74 1.19
C ASP A 49 -19.51 -6.97 0.24
N TYR A 50 -19.69 -5.65 0.16
CA TYR A 50 -18.83 -4.78 -0.66
C TYR A 50 -18.41 -3.56 0.17
N ALA A 51 -17.15 -3.15 -0.02
CA ALA A 51 -16.67 -1.94 0.62
C ALA A 51 -17.13 -0.70 -0.15
N ILE A 52 -17.61 0.32 0.56
CA ILE A 52 -17.95 1.62 -0.02
C ILE A 52 -16.76 2.58 -0.01
N ASP A 53 -15.86 2.44 0.96
CA ASP A 53 -14.76 3.35 1.27
C ASP A 53 -13.38 2.86 0.79
N ARG A 54 -13.30 1.62 0.31
CA ARG A 54 -12.05 0.97 -0.13
C ARG A 54 -12.28 0.00 -1.28
N SER A 55 -11.19 -0.46 -1.92
CA SER A 55 -11.29 -1.46 -2.98
C SER A 55 -11.77 -2.81 -2.44
N SER A 56 -12.80 -3.38 -3.05
CA SER A 56 -13.25 -4.75 -2.75
C SER A 56 -12.35 -5.84 -3.36
N ILE A 57 -11.43 -5.48 -4.26
CA ILE A 57 -10.60 -6.44 -5.02
C ILE A 57 -9.71 -7.28 -4.11
N TYR A 58 -9.18 -6.69 -3.02
CA TYR A 58 -8.40 -7.47 -2.05
C TYR A 58 -9.25 -8.54 -1.32
N GLY A 59 -10.49 -8.23 -0.99
CA GLY A 59 -11.42 -9.24 -0.46
C GLY A 59 -11.70 -10.36 -1.46
N PHE A 60 -11.87 -10.04 -2.76
CA PHE A 60 -12.01 -11.05 -3.81
C PHE A 60 -10.72 -11.87 -4.01
N PHE A 61 -9.55 -11.28 -3.85
CA PHE A 61 -8.29 -12.02 -3.83
C PHE A 61 -8.26 -13.05 -2.69
N LEU A 62 -8.73 -12.71 -1.51
CA LEU A 62 -8.78 -13.64 -0.36
C LEU A 62 -9.85 -14.73 -0.53
N LYS A 63 -10.96 -14.42 -1.20
CA LYS A 63 -12.16 -15.28 -1.28
C LYS A 63 -11.87 -16.74 -1.60
N PRO A 64 -11.15 -17.11 -2.69
CA PRO A 64 -10.93 -18.51 -3.04
C PRO A 64 -10.24 -19.30 -1.92
N PHE A 65 -9.40 -18.68 -1.13
CA PHE A 65 -8.64 -19.37 -0.08
C PHE A 65 -9.48 -19.56 1.19
N VAL A 66 -10.18 -18.51 1.61
CA VAL A 66 -10.96 -18.54 2.85
C VAL A 66 -12.32 -19.25 2.69
N THR A 67 -12.80 -19.47 1.46
CA THR A 67 -14.06 -20.17 1.21
C THR A 67 -13.88 -21.65 0.89
N THR A 68 -12.77 -22.05 0.24
CA THR A 68 -12.51 -23.45 -0.11
C THR A 68 -11.98 -24.27 1.07
N VAL A 69 -11.26 -23.64 1.99
CA VAL A 69 -10.75 -24.27 3.21
C VAL A 69 -11.50 -23.72 4.41
N PRO A 70 -12.19 -24.58 5.19
CA PRO A 70 -13.00 -24.12 6.30
C PRO A 70 -12.15 -23.66 7.49
N GLY A 71 -12.75 -22.86 8.36
CA GLY A 71 -12.21 -22.47 9.64
C GLY A 71 -10.94 -21.62 9.56
N LEU A 72 -10.15 -21.74 10.61
CA LEU A 72 -8.88 -20.99 10.76
C LEU A 72 -7.84 -21.32 9.66
N ALA A 73 -7.87 -22.56 9.14
CA ALA A 73 -6.93 -22.99 8.10
C ALA A 73 -7.09 -22.18 6.79
N GLY A 74 -8.32 -21.82 6.41
CA GLY A 74 -8.58 -20.98 5.24
C GLY A 74 -8.01 -19.56 5.40
N LEU A 75 -8.09 -18.99 6.62
CA LEU A 75 -7.50 -17.69 6.92
C LEU A 75 -5.97 -17.75 6.77
N TRP A 76 -5.33 -18.78 7.32
CA TRP A 76 -3.89 -18.99 7.15
C TRP A 76 -3.49 -19.20 5.69
N LEU A 77 -4.27 -19.96 4.91
CA LEU A 77 -4.00 -20.18 3.49
C LEU A 77 -3.97 -18.85 2.72
N GLY A 78 -4.91 -17.94 2.98
CA GLY A 78 -4.93 -16.62 2.34
C GLY A 78 -3.64 -15.83 2.59
N ILE A 79 -3.15 -15.81 3.83
CA ILE A 79 -1.90 -15.10 4.18
C ILE A 79 -0.65 -15.83 3.66
N VAL A 80 -0.63 -17.15 3.65
CA VAL A 80 0.47 -17.93 3.04
C VAL A 80 0.60 -17.62 1.56
N VAL A 81 -0.52 -17.60 0.82
CA VAL A 81 -0.51 -17.25 -0.60
C VAL A 81 -0.07 -15.79 -0.81
N GLN A 82 -0.50 -14.86 0.03
CA GLN A 82 -0.03 -13.47 0.01
C GLN A 82 1.50 -13.40 0.18
N CYS A 83 2.07 -14.08 1.17
CA CYS A 83 3.51 -14.11 1.41
C CYS A 83 4.27 -14.78 0.25
N LEU A 84 3.72 -15.84 -0.36
CA LEU A 84 4.31 -16.49 -1.54
C LEU A 84 4.34 -15.55 -2.75
N LEU A 85 3.27 -14.81 -3.01
CA LEU A 85 3.22 -13.82 -4.10
C LEU A 85 4.23 -12.70 -3.87
N LEU A 86 4.33 -12.18 -2.65
CA LEU A 86 5.33 -11.17 -2.30
C LEU A 86 6.75 -11.70 -2.49
N ALA A 87 7.05 -12.90 -2.01
CA ALA A 87 8.35 -13.54 -2.20
C ALA A 87 8.68 -13.74 -3.70
N ALA A 88 7.67 -14.12 -4.51
CA ALA A 88 7.81 -14.27 -5.96
C ALA A 88 8.10 -12.95 -6.69
N ILE A 89 7.71 -11.80 -6.13
CA ILE A 89 8.04 -10.47 -6.65
C ILE A 89 9.43 -10.01 -6.15
N LEU A 90 9.73 -10.22 -4.87
CA LEU A 90 10.98 -9.79 -4.24
C LEU A 90 12.19 -10.57 -4.77
N TRP A 91 12.05 -11.86 -5.00
CA TRP A 91 13.14 -12.73 -5.41
C TRP A 91 13.80 -12.33 -6.74
N PRO A 92 13.04 -12.18 -7.87
CA PRO A 92 13.66 -11.77 -9.13
C PRO A 92 14.25 -10.36 -9.07
N ALA A 93 13.66 -9.44 -8.30
CA ALA A 93 14.22 -8.11 -8.09
C ALA A 93 15.59 -8.17 -7.39
N ALA A 94 15.70 -8.94 -6.33
CA ALA A 94 16.94 -9.12 -5.58
C ALA A 94 17.99 -9.88 -6.39
N ARG A 95 17.61 -10.93 -7.11
CA ARG A 95 18.49 -11.71 -7.98
C ARG A 95 19.11 -10.87 -9.10
N LEU A 96 18.27 -10.03 -9.72
CA LEU A 96 18.71 -9.12 -10.76
C LEU A 96 19.82 -8.18 -10.26
N LEU A 97 19.64 -7.63 -9.06
CA LEU A 97 20.55 -6.64 -8.50
C LEU A 97 21.85 -7.25 -7.94
N THR A 98 21.76 -8.40 -7.28
CA THR A 98 22.92 -9.00 -6.61
C THR A 98 23.71 -9.98 -7.49
N GLY A 99 23.09 -10.52 -8.55
CA GLY A 99 23.69 -11.58 -9.39
C GLY A 99 23.90 -12.93 -8.69
N SER A 100 23.75 -13.01 -7.37
CA SER A 100 24.01 -14.17 -6.53
C SER A 100 22.78 -14.56 -5.70
N ALA A 101 22.40 -15.85 -5.73
CA ALA A 101 21.29 -16.37 -4.92
C ALA A 101 21.55 -16.20 -3.42
N ARG A 102 22.76 -16.48 -2.96
CA ARG A 102 23.13 -16.32 -1.55
C ARG A 102 23.05 -14.87 -1.10
N SER A 103 23.61 -13.94 -1.90
CA SER A 103 23.57 -12.52 -1.59
C SER A 103 22.14 -11.97 -1.58
N ALA A 104 21.31 -12.42 -2.53
CA ALA A 104 19.89 -12.06 -2.57
C ALA A 104 19.13 -12.54 -1.32
N LEU A 105 19.30 -13.82 -0.94
CA LEU A 105 18.67 -14.40 0.26
C LEU A 105 19.09 -13.67 1.53
N VAL A 106 20.38 -13.40 1.72
CA VAL A 106 20.89 -12.68 2.90
C VAL A 106 20.32 -11.26 2.97
N ALA A 107 20.32 -10.53 1.84
CA ALA A 107 19.80 -9.16 1.81
C ALA A 107 18.28 -9.11 2.04
N LEU A 108 17.52 -10.04 1.44
CA LEU A 108 16.07 -10.12 1.66
C LEU A 108 15.74 -10.57 3.09
N GLY A 109 16.45 -11.56 3.64
CA GLY A 109 16.29 -11.98 5.03
C GLY A 109 16.56 -10.82 5.99
N ALA A 110 17.64 -10.07 5.78
CA ALA A 110 17.93 -8.87 6.56
C ALA A 110 16.83 -7.81 6.40
N THR A 111 16.29 -7.59 5.19
CA THR A 111 15.18 -6.66 4.96
C THR A 111 13.94 -7.07 5.75
N ILE A 112 13.57 -8.36 5.74
CA ILE A 112 12.42 -8.89 6.48
C ILE A 112 12.59 -8.66 7.99
N LEU A 113 13.76 -8.92 8.53
CA LEU A 113 14.05 -8.83 9.97
C LEU A 113 14.19 -7.37 10.46
N LEU A 114 14.73 -6.48 9.63
CA LEU A 114 15.14 -5.13 10.02
C LEU A 114 14.18 -4.03 9.53
N SER A 115 13.04 -4.41 8.96
CA SER A 115 12.05 -3.43 8.46
C SER A 115 10.62 -3.85 8.77
N SER A 116 9.65 -3.03 8.36
CA SER A 116 8.22 -3.30 8.48
C SER A 116 7.69 -4.35 7.49
N LEU A 117 8.50 -4.83 6.55
CA LEU A 117 8.05 -5.71 5.46
C LEU A 117 7.31 -6.95 5.93
N GLY A 118 7.88 -7.72 6.86
CA GLY A 118 7.26 -8.96 7.36
C GLY A 118 5.93 -8.71 8.10
N TRP A 119 5.83 -7.58 8.78
CA TRP A 119 4.60 -7.19 9.49
C TRP A 119 3.46 -6.88 8.52
N HIS A 120 3.72 -6.12 7.46
CA HIS A 120 2.72 -5.88 6.43
C HIS A 120 2.41 -7.14 5.61
N ALA A 121 3.42 -7.98 5.34
CA ALA A 121 3.23 -9.22 4.59
C ALA A 121 2.32 -10.23 5.30
N GLY A 122 2.39 -10.30 6.64
CA GLY A 122 1.55 -11.20 7.45
C GLY A 122 0.17 -10.64 7.80
N GLN A 123 -0.21 -9.45 7.33
CA GLN A 123 -1.43 -8.74 7.70
C GLN A 123 -2.54 -8.93 6.65
N PHE A 124 -3.79 -9.10 7.09
CA PHE A 124 -4.97 -9.12 6.22
C PHE A 124 -5.28 -7.71 5.67
N MET A 125 -4.35 -7.19 4.88
CA MET A 125 -4.44 -5.84 4.31
C MET A 125 -3.80 -5.80 2.92
N PRO A 126 -4.34 -5.00 1.98
CA PRO A 126 -3.70 -4.75 0.70
C PRO A 126 -2.39 -3.97 0.83
N ASP A 127 -2.12 -3.37 1.98
CA ASP A 127 -0.87 -2.65 2.31
C ASP A 127 0.38 -3.50 2.05
N ALA A 128 0.28 -4.82 2.18
CA ALA A 128 1.31 -5.77 1.82
C ALA A 128 1.84 -5.59 0.38
N PHE A 129 0.96 -5.20 -0.53
CA PHE A 129 1.30 -5.02 -1.95
C PHE A 129 1.74 -3.60 -2.34
N THR A 130 1.72 -2.62 -1.42
CA THR A 130 2.11 -1.23 -1.76
C THR A 130 3.55 -1.14 -2.28
N GLY A 131 4.51 -1.68 -1.53
CA GLY A 131 5.90 -1.71 -1.97
C GLY A 131 6.12 -2.67 -3.15
N ALA A 132 5.39 -3.78 -3.22
CA ALA A 132 5.43 -4.70 -4.36
C ALA A 132 4.96 -4.00 -5.66
N THR A 133 3.98 -3.10 -5.58
CA THR A 133 3.52 -2.29 -6.72
C THR A 133 4.64 -1.40 -7.26
N VAL A 134 5.45 -0.79 -6.40
CA VAL A 134 6.63 -0.01 -6.80
C VAL A 134 7.65 -0.89 -7.54
N LEU A 135 7.95 -2.08 -6.97
CA LEU A 135 8.90 -3.01 -7.58
C LEU A 135 8.41 -3.57 -8.92
N LEU A 136 7.12 -3.87 -9.03
CA LEU A 136 6.50 -4.32 -10.28
C LEU A 136 6.54 -3.21 -11.35
N GLY A 137 6.27 -1.97 -10.97
CA GLY A 137 6.39 -0.81 -11.86
C GLY A 137 7.81 -0.67 -12.42
N TRP A 138 8.84 -0.79 -11.58
CA TRP A 138 10.24 -0.79 -12.00
C TRP A 138 10.59 -2.00 -12.88
N LEU A 139 10.25 -3.23 -12.45
CA LEU A 139 10.58 -4.46 -13.19
C LEU A 139 9.92 -4.49 -14.57
N ALA A 140 8.67 -4.07 -14.66
CA ALA A 140 7.92 -4.03 -15.92
C ALA A 140 8.43 -2.93 -16.85
N ALA A 141 8.72 -1.73 -16.31
CA ALA A 141 9.24 -0.60 -17.06
C ALA A 141 10.60 -0.88 -17.74
N ARG A 142 11.42 -1.78 -17.18
CA ARG A 142 12.72 -2.17 -17.75
C ARG A 142 12.61 -3.03 -19.01
N ARG A 143 11.48 -3.69 -19.24
CA ARG A 143 11.30 -4.63 -20.35
C ARG A 143 10.51 -3.98 -21.48
N ASP A 144 10.89 -4.30 -22.71
CA ASP A 144 10.04 -3.99 -23.86
C ASP A 144 8.73 -4.79 -23.72
N PRO A 145 7.55 -4.18 -23.95
CA PRO A 145 6.26 -4.88 -23.80
C PRO A 145 6.12 -6.17 -24.60
N GLY A 146 6.79 -6.25 -25.74
CA GLY A 146 6.84 -7.46 -26.58
C GLY A 146 7.84 -8.54 -26.10
N ALA A 147 8.68 -8.25 -25.10
CA ALA A 147 9.67 -9.22 -24.62
C ALA A 147 9.01 -10.35 -23.81
N ALA A 148 9.62 -11.55 -23.86
CA ALA A 148 9.15 -12.69 -23.07
C ALA A 148 9.05 -12.36 -21.59
N GLY A 149 7.92 -12.68 -20.97
CA GLY A 149 7.61 -12.42 -19.58
C GLY A 149 7.23 -10.96 -19.24
N ALA A 150 7.26 -10.02 -20.17
CA ALA A 150 6.77 -8.65 -19.93
C ALA A 150 5.25 -8.60 -19.71
N PRO A 151 4.41 -9.31 -20.46
CA PRO A 151 2.96 -9.33 -20.21
C PRO A 151 2.60 -9.83 -18.82
N SER A 152 3.27 -10.87 -18.31
CA SER A 152 3.01 -11.40 -16.96
C SER A 152 3.39 -10.40 -15.86
N LEU A 153 4.46 -9.62 -16.04
CA LEU A 153 4.82 -8.54 -15.11
C LEU A 153 3.79 -7.41 -15.10
N TRP A 154 3.30 -7.00 -16.28
CA TRP A 154 2.24 -6.00 -16.38
C TRP A 154 0.92 -6.50 -15.79
N LEU A 155 0.56 -7.77 -16.01
CA LEU A 155 -0.62 -8.37 -15.39
C LEU A 155 -0.50 -8.39 -13.86
N ALA A 156 0.66 -8.79 -13.33
CA ALA A 156 0.92 -8.74 -11.89
C ALA A 156 0.87 -7.30 -11.34
N ALA A 157 1.38 -6.32 -12.12
CA ALA A 157 1.30 -4.91 -11.76
C ALA A 157 -0.14 -4.39 -11.72
N VAL A 158 -0.98 -4.75 -12.71
CA VAL A 158 -2.41 -4.43 -12.73
C VAL A 158 -3.11 -5.05 -11.52
N ALA A 159 -2.87 -6.33 -11.24
CA ALA A 159 -3.46 -7.03 -10.10
C ALA A 159 -3.09 -6.35 -8.77
N ALA A 160 -1.80 -6.06 -8.53
CA ALA A 160 -1.34 -5.39 -7.32
C ALA A 160 -1.88 -3.96 -7.21
N ALA A 161 -1.91 -3.21 -8.32
CA ALA A 161 -2.44 -1.84 -8.35
C ALA A 161 -3.95 -1.79 -8.08
N SER A 162 -4.69 -2.80 -8.48
CA SER A 162 -6.15 -2.86 -8.28
C SER A 162 -6.55 -3.15 -6.84
N MET A 163 -5.66 -3.69 -6.00
CA MET A 163 -5.99 -4.05 -4.62
C MET A 163 -6.27 -2.86 -3.70
N HIS A 164 -5.73 -1.68 -4.03
CA HIS A 164 -5.95 -0.46 -3.24
C HIS A 164 -5.94 0.78 -4.14
N TYR A 165 -6.81 1.77 -3.86
CA TYR A 165 -6.95 2.98 -4.69
C TYR A 165 -5.64 3.75 -4.87
N THR A 166 -4.80 3.82 -3.83
CA THR A 166 -3.51 4.54 -3.89
C THR A 166 -2.44 3.81 -4.71
N HIS A 167 -2.60 2.51 -4.97
CA HIS A 167 -1.58 1.74 -5.70
C HIS A 167 -1.50 2.14 -7.17
N ILE A 168 -2.61 2.57 -7.79
CA ILE A 168 -2.65 2.96 -9.21
C ILE A 168 -1.68 4.14 -9.48
N PRO A 169 -1.80 5.30 -8.81
CA PRO A 169 -0.84 6.39 -9.00
C PRO A 169 0.57 6.04 -8.52
N VAL A 170 0.74 5.18 -7.51
CA VAL A 170 2.06 4.68 -7.06
C VAL A 170 2.72 3.84 -8.15
N LEU A 171 1.99 2.92 -8.82
CA LEU A 171 2.48 2.15 -9.96
C LEU A 171 2.98 3.06 -11.08
N LEU A 172 2.14 4.02 -11.47
CA LEU A 172 2.44 4.93 -12.56
C LEU A 172 3.67 5.79 -12.24
N ALA A 173 3.73 6.38 -11.05
CA ALA A 173 4.85 7.20 -10.62
C ALA A 173 6.17 6.41 -10.58
N ALA A 174 6.15 5.18 -10.05
CA ALA A 174 7.32 4.32 -9.99
C ALA A 174 7.81 3.92 -11.39
N ALA A 175 6.90 3.50 -12.30
CA ALA A 175 7.24 3.12 -13.65
C ALA A 175 7.79 4.31 -14.46
N VAL A 176 7.13 5.47 -14.40
CA VAL A 176 7.57 6.68 -15.10
C VAL A 176 8.93 7.16 -14.58
N ALA A 177 9.14 7.18 -13.26
CA ALA A 177 10.43 7.57 -12.68
C ALA A 177 11.57 6.63 -13.10
N ALA A 178 11.33 5.32 -13.14
CA ALA A 178 12.30 4.35 -13.64
C ALA A 178 12.62 4.61 -15.12
N LEU A 179 11.61 4.83 -15.97
CA LEU A 179 11.79 5.14 -17.39
C LEU A 179 12.55 6.46 -17.63
N LEU A 180 12.25 7.48 -16.84
CA LEU A 180 12.97 8.77 -16.91
C LEU A 180 14.45 8.58 -16.53
N ALA A 181 14.75 7.80 -15.50
CA ALA A 181 16.12 7.47 -15.12
C ALA A 181 16.86 6.72 -16.26
N GLU A 182 16.22 5.73 -16.88
CA GLU A 182 16.80 5.05 -18.06
C GLU A 182 16.93 5.98 -19.27
N LYS A 183 16.01 6.91 -19.48
CA LYS A 183 16.05 7.91 -20.56
C LYS A 183 17.25 8.83 -20.40
N LEU A 184 17.52 9.30 -19.19
CA LEU A 184 18.68 10.13 -18.87
C LEU A 184 20.02 9.40 -19.12
N LEU A 185 20.01 8.07 -19.07
CA LEU A 185 21.18 7.22 -19.39
C LEU A 185 21.18 6.71 -20.85
N GLY A 186 20.35 7.30 -21.73
CA GLY A 186 20.40 7.06 -23.16
C GLY A 186 19.39 6.04 -23.70
N LEU A 187 18.30 5.76 -23.00
CA LEU A 187 17.17 5.00 -23.59
C LEU A 187 16.62 5.78 -24.82
N CYS A 188 16.46 5.10 -25.96
CA CYS A 188 15.90 5.75 -27.15
C CYS A 188 14.41 6.12 -26.97
N TRP A 189 13.95 7.16 -27.65
CA TRP A 189 12.58 7.68 -27.54
C TRP A 189 11.52 6.65 -27.91
N ALA A 190 11.75 5.83 -28.92
CA ALA A 190 10.82 4.80 -29.35
C ALA A 190 10.60 3.73 -28.26
N ALA A 191 11.68 3.27 -27.59
CA ALA A 191 11.56 2.33 -26.46
C ALA A 191 10.92 2.99 -25.24
N PHE A 192 11.28 4.23 -24.93
CA PHE A 192 10.64 5.01 -23.86
C PHE A 192 9.13 5.11 -24.08
N GLY A 193 8.70 5.53 -25.30
CA GLY A 193 7.29 5.70 -25.63
C GLY A 193 6.48 4.41 -25.51
N ARG A 194 7.00 3.28 -26.07
CA ARG A 194 6.33 1.97 -25.94
C ARG A 194 6.16 1.52 -24.47
N ARG A 195 7.21 1.67 -23.67
CA ARG A 195 7.19 1.26 -22.25
C ARG A 195 6.33 2.20 -21.39
N ALA A 196 6.36 3.52 -21.68
CA ALA A 196 5.48 4.49 -21.03
C ALA A 196 4.00 4.22 -21.36
N LEU A 197 3.69 3.89 -22.62
CA LEU A 197 2.34 3.51 -23.01
C LEU A 197 1.87 2.24 -22.32
N ALA A 198 2.74 1.24 -22.13
CA ALA A 198 2.41 0.03 -21.40
C ALA A 198 2.14 0.34 -19.89
N ALA A 199 2.91 1.25 -19.29
CA ALA A 199 2.66 1.70 -17.92
C ALA A 199 1.31 2.43 -17.77
N LEU A 200 1.01 3.32 -18.72
CA LEU A 200 -0.29 4.01 -18.77
C LEU A 200 -1.45 3.03 -18.99
N ALA A 201 -1.29 2.06 -19.91
CA ALA A 201 -2.29 1.03 -20.16
C ALA A 201 -2.55 0.16 -18.92
N ALA A 202 -1.50 -0.23 -18.18
CA ALA A 202 -1.65 -0.97 -16.94
C ALA A 202 -2.37 -0.16 -15.85
N ALA A 203 -2.01 1.11 -15.67
CA ALA A 203 -2.69 2.00 -14.74
C ALA A 203 -4.16 2.23 -15.13
N ALA A 204 -4.43 2.44 -16.43
CA ALA A 204 -5.78 2.58 -16.95
C ALA A 204 -6.59 1.29 -16.78
N ALA A 205 -6.02 0.11 -17.01
CA ALA A 205 -6.69 -1.18 -16.79
C ALA A 205 -7.07 -1.36 -15.31
N ALA A 206 -6.15 -1.06 -14.39
CA ALA A 206 -6.44 -1.11 -12.96
C ALA A 206 -7.53 -0.12 -12.55
N LEU A 207 -7.50 1.09 -13.11
CA LEU A 207 -8.52 2.12 -12.87
C LEU A 207 -9.89 1.70 -13.39
N LEU A 208 -9.94 1.19 -14.63
CA LEU A 208 -11.19 0.71 -15.25
C LEU A 208 -11.78 -0.47 -14.48
N LEU A 209 -10.95 -1.37 -13.96
CA LEU A 209 -11.39 -2.46 -13.11
C LEU A 209 -12.04 -1.94 -11.81
N GLN A 210 -11.45 -0.93 -11.17
CA GLN A 210 -12.02 -0.29 -9.97
C GLN A 210 -13.33 0.43 -10.29
N VAL A 211 -13.35 1.27 -11.34
CA VAL A 211 -14.54 2.02 -11.74
C VAL A 211 -15.66 1.07 -12.18
N GLY A 212 -15.32 0.03 -12.95
CA GLY A 212 -16.30 -0.96 -13.41
C GLY A 212 -16.90 -1.75 -12.24
N LEU A 213 -16.08 -2.18 -11.28
CA LEU A 213 -16.57 -2.86 -10.08
C LEU A 213 -17.47 -1.95 -9.24
N ASN A 214 -17.05 -0.71 -8.98
CA ASN A 214 -17.86 0.24 -8.21
C ASN A 214 -19.17 0.60 -8.93
N ALA A 215 -19.16 0.70 -10.27
CA ALA A 215 -20.36 0.91 -11.07
C ALA A 215 -21.33 -0.28 -10.98
N ALA A 216 -20.82 -1.51 -11.08
CA ALA A 216 -21.63 -2.73 -11.05
C ALA A 216 -22.23 -2.99 -9.67
N VAL A 217 -21.51 -2.69 -8.59
CA VAL A 217 -21.86 -3.08 -7.22
C VAL A 217 -22.52 -1.95 -6.45
N LEU A 218 -21.98 -0.73 -6.56
CA LEU A 218 -22.44 0.43 -5.80
C LEU A 218 -23.28 1.39 -6.65
N HIS A 219 -23.47 1.08 -7.94
CA HIS A 219 -24.09 1.98 -8.92
C HIS A 219 -23.42 3.38 -8.99
N ARG A 220 -22.10 3.41 -8.69
CA ARG A 220 -21.27 4.63 -8.66
C ARG A 220 -20.02 4.43 -9.51
N PRO A 221 -19.99 4.94 -10.76
CA PRO A 221 -18.83 4.82 -11.67
C PRO A 221 -17.71 5.79 -11.27
N ALA A 222 -17.14 5.59 -10.09
CA ALA A 222 -16.07 6.42 -9.54
C ALA A 222 -14.90 5.53 -9.08
N PRO A 223 -13.65 5.99 -9.21
CA PRO A 223 -12.49 5.21 -8.75
C PRO A 223 -12.47 5.02 -7.23
N ALA A 224 -12.95 6.01 -6.48
CA ALA A 224 -13.08 5.97 -5.02
C ALA A 224 -14.38 6.67 -4.61
N PRO A 225 -15.50 5.93 -4.50
CA PRO A 225 -16.83 6.52 -4.28
C PRO A 225 -16.92 7.42 -3.04
N MET A 226 -16.21 7.07 -1.97
CA MET A 226 -16.15 7.85 -0.72
C MET A 226 -15.03 8.90 -0.71
N GLY A 227 -14.28 9.08 -1.79
CA GLY A 227 -13.14 10.01 -1.85
C GLY A 227 -13.50 11.45 -1.48
N SER A 228 -14.72 11.89 -1.83
CA SER A 228 -15.21 13.23 -1.46
C SER A 228 -15.35 13.41 0.06
N LEU A 229 -15.78 12.39 0.79
CA LEU A 229 -15.89 12.44 2.25
C LEU A 229 -14.49 12.52 2.92
N PHE A 230 -13.55 11.69 2.49
CA PHE A 230 -12.19 11.70 3.06
C PHE A 230 -11.48 13.04 2.80
N LEU A 231 -11.59 13.55 1.58
CA LEU A 231 -11.04 14.87 1.24
C LEU A 231 -11.74 15.99 2.01
N TYR A 232 -13.07 15.93 2.19
CA TYR A 232 -13.80 16.89 2.98
C TYR A 232 -13.32 16.91 4.44
N ALA A 233 -13.14 15.73 5.04
CA ALA A 233 -12.62 15.60 6.39
C ALA A 233 -11.24 16.24 6.53
N ARG A 234 -10.35 15.97 5.56
CA ARG A 234 -9.01 16.56 5.51
C ARG A 234 -9.06 18.08 5.37
N LEU A 235 -9.82 18.61 4.43
CA LEU A 235 -9.94 20.05 4.19
C LEU A 235 -10.63 20.77 5.35
N SER A 236 -11.54 20.11 6.07
CA SER A 236 -12.16 20.61 7.31
C SER A 236 -11.11 20.80 8.40
N GLU A 237 -10.26 19.81 8.63
CA GLU A 237 -9.19 19.89 9.61
C GLU A 237 -8.16 20.96 9.26
N ASP A 238 -7.85 21.13 7.99
CA ASP A 238 -6.96 22.18 7.49
C ASP A 238 -7.59 23.60 7.50
N GLY A 239 -8.87 23.71 7.90
CA GLY A 239 -9.59 25.00 8.01
C GLY A 239 -9.99 25.60 6.67
N LEU A 240 -10.05 24.84 5.59
CA LEU A 240 -10.40 25.31 4.24
C LEU A 240 -11.92 25.28 3.99
N ILE A 241 -12.63 24.33 4.59
CA ILE A 241 -14.09 24.15 4.38
C ILE A 241 -14.91 25.20 5.11
N ALA A 242 -14.62 25.50 6.37
CA ALA A 242 -15.48 26.38 7.19
C ALA A 242 -15.65 27.80 6.57
N PRO A 243 -14.60 28.47 6.05
CA PRO A 243 -14.78 29.76 5.38
C PRO A 243 -15.61 29.64 4.09
N TRP A 244 -15.41 28.57 3.31
CA TRP A 244 -16.19 28.37 2.10
C TRP A 244 -17.67 28.18 2.40
N LEU A 245 -18.03 27.39 3.41
CA LEU A 245 -19.42 27.23 3.85
C LEU A 245 -20.03 28.54 4.35
N ALA A 246 -19.27 29.35 5.11
CA ALA A 246 -19.74 30.65 5.60
C ALA A 246 -20.10 31.58 4.44
N ASP A 247 -19.36 31.57 3.35
CA ASP A 247 -19.59 32.43 2.18
C ASP A 247 -20.74 31.94 1.29
N HIS A 248 -21.03 30.63 1.25
CA HIS A 248 -21.96 30.00 0.31
C HIS A 248 -23.26 29.50 0.96
N CYS A 249 -23.27 29.14 2.24
CA CYS A 249 -24.49 28.72 2.92
C CYS A 249 -25.50 29.91 3.00
N GLY A 250 -26.75 29.64 2.63
CA GLY A 250 -27.78 30.65 2.54
C GLY A 250 -27.87 31.38 1.19
N ARG A 251 -26.97 31.06 0.25
CA ARG A 251 -26.99 31.60 -1.14
C ARG A 251 -27.12 30.45 -2.14
N ASP A 252 -26.02 29.89 -2.58
CA ASP A 252 -25.90 28.87 -3.62
C ASP A 252 -25.25 27.57 -3.09
N GLY A 253 -25.00 27.50 -1.80
CA GLY A 253 -24.34 26.36 -1.15
C GLY A 253 -25.21 25.11 -1.07
N PRO A 254 -24.59 23.96 -0.83
CA PRO A 254 -25.24 22.66 -0.73
C PRO A 254 -26.15 22.60 0.51
N ARG A 255 -27.45 22.36 0.29
CA ARG A 255 -28.50 22.55 1.34
C ARG A 255 -28.32 21.59 2.53
N ARG A 256 -28.09 20.31 2.27
CA ARG A 256 -27.94 19.29 3.33
C ARG A 256 -26.67 19.55 4.15
N LEU A 257 -25.56 19.78 3.47
CA LEU A 257 -24.27 20.03 4.11
C LEU A 257 -24.31 21.33 4.93
N CYS A 258 -24.93 22.41 4.42
CA CYS A 258 -25.11 23.66 5.15
C CYS A 258 -25.94 23.49 6.42
N ALA A 259 -27.00 22.68 6.37
CA ALA A 259 -27.82 22.38 7.54
C ALA A 259 -27.07 21.59 8.60
N LEU A 260 -26.13 20.70 8.18
CA LEU A 260 -25.34 19.87 9.06
C LEU A 260 -24.07 20.55 9.58
N ALA A 261 -23.57 21.56 8.86
CA ALA A 261 -22.25 22.17 9.11
C ALA A 261 -22.01 22.60 10.58
N PRO A 262 -23.00 23.14 11.32
CA PRO A 262 -22.82 23.51 12.74
C PRO A 262 -22.55 22.31 13.67
N SER A 263 -23.00 21.11 13.29
CA SER A 263 -22.87 19.87 14.08
C SER A 263 -21.69 18.98 13.65
N LEU A 264 -21.02 19.32 12.53
CA LEU A 264 -19.91 18.51 12.03
C LEU A 264 -18.62 18.81 12.81
N PRO A 265 -17.92 17.78 13.31
CA PRO A 265 -16.60 17.93 13.88
C PRO A 265 -15.60 18.48 12.85
N ARG A 266 -14.65 19.31 13.29
CA ARG A 266 -13.61 19.87 12.41
C ARG A 266 -12.44 18.92 12.19
N GLY A 267 -12.10 18.09 13.19
CA GLY A 267 -11.00 17.11 13.09
C GLY A 267 -11.39 15.93 12.20
N SER A 268 -10.51 15.51 11.30
CA SER A 268 -10.75 14.44 10.32
C SER A 268 -11.14 13.12 11.00
N GLN A 269 -10.41 12.70 12.02
CA GLN A 269 -10.67 11.47 12.76
C GLN A 269 -12.04 11.50 13.48
N GLN A 270 -12.33 12.61 14.13
CA GLN A 270 -13.60 12.75 14.84
C GLN A 270 -14.78 12.82 13.86
N LEU A 271 -14.61 13.47 12.70
CA LEU A 271 -15.63 13.54 11.67
C LEU A 271 -15.91 12.15 11.08
N LEU A 272 -14.87 11.42 10.73
CA LEU A 272 -15.00 10.12 10.05
C LEU A 272 -15.39 8.99 10.99
N TRP A 273 -14.81 8.96 12.21
CA TRP A 273 -14.84 7.82 13.11
C TRP A 273 -15.33 8.14 14.53
N GLY A 274 -15.90 9.32 14.75
CA GLY A 274 -16.31 9.79 16.08
C GLY A 274 -17.54 9.11 16.66
N GLY A 275 -18.10 8.10 16.03
CA GLY A 275 -19.29 7.40 16.50
C GLY A 275 -20.47 8.35 16.72
N ALA A 276 -21.14 8.26 17.86
CA ALA A 276 -22.29 9.11 18.20
C ALA A 276 -21.98 10.64 18.24
N ALA A 277 -20.69 11.01 18.31
CA ALA A 277 -20.29 12.42 18.28
C ALA A 277 -20.21 12.99 16.86
N SER A 278 -20.42 12.17 15.83
CA SER A 278 -20.42 12.62 14.42
C SER A 278 -21.69 12.19 13.72
N PRO A 279 -22.47 13.15 13.15
CA PRO A 279 -23.65 12.84 12.34
C PRO A 279 -23.34 11.95 11.12
N ILE A 280 -22.08 11.92 10.66
CA ILE A 280 -21.63 11.08 9.55
C ILE A 280 -21.82 9.59 9.86
N THR A 281 -21.77 9.19 11.13
CA THR A 281 -21.98 7.80 11.53
C THR A 281 -23.33 7.29 11.07
N ASP A 282 -24.42 8.02 11.35
CA ASP A 282 -25.78 7.59 11.00
C ASP A 282 -26.18 7.94 9.56
N LEU A 283 -25.61 9.02 9.01
CA LEU A 283 -26.00 9.50 7.67
C LEU A 283 -25.22 8.84 6.55
N VAL A 284 -23.98 8.38 6.81
CA VAL A 284 -23.09 7.86 5.79
C VAL A 284 -22.68 6.42 6.07
N TRP A 285 -22.23 6.11 7.28
CA TRP A 285 -21.77 4.76 7.59
C TRP A 285 -22.94 3.79 7.82
N HIS A 286 -24.00 4.22 8.51
CA HIS A 286 -25.15 3.40 8.86
C HIS A 286 -26.49 4.09 8.48
N PRO A 287 -26.68 4.52 7.22
CA PRO A 287 -27.92 5.17 6.83
C PRO A 287 -29.08 4.16 6.88
N ARG A 288 -30.29 4.66 7.16
CA ARG A 288 -31.51 3.84 7.15
C ARG A 288 -31.78 3.27 5.74
N VAL A 289 -31.49 4.05 4.71
CA VAL A 289 -31.55 3.66 3.31
C VAL A 289 -30.18 3.86 2.68
N GLU A 290 -29.62 2.82 2.10
CA GLU A 290 -28.26 2.81 1.54
C GLU A 290 -28.00 3.96 0.54
N ALA A 291 -29.00 4.29 -0.27
CA ALA A 291 -28.88 5.33 -1.29
C ALA A 291 -28.80 6.76 -0.68
N ASP A 292 -29.26 6.96 0.55
CA ASP A 292 -29.37 8.31 1.17
C ASP A 292 -28.01 8.92 1.50
N ARG A 293 -26.94 8.10 1.59
CA ARG A 293 -25.59 8.60 1.83
C ARG A 293 -25.02 9.42 0.67
N TRP A 294 -25.38 9.08 -0.56
CA TRP A 294 -24.73 9.63 -1.74
C TRP A 294 -24.96 11.13 -1.95
N PRO A 295 -26.18 11.68 -1.79
CA PRO A 295 -26.38 13.12 -1.94
C PRO A 295 -25.50 13.96 -1.02
N LEU A 296 -25.28 13.52 0.23
CA LEU A 296 -24.40 14.23 1.16
C LEU A 296 -22.93 14.17 0.73
N ILE A 297 -22.47 12.99 0.26
CA ILE A 297 -21.12 12.80 -0.27
C ILE A 297 -20.88 13.66 -1.52
N ASP A 298 -21.88 13.77 -2.40
CA ASP A 298 -21.80 14.60 -3.60
C ASP A 298 -21.75 16.09 -3.23
N GLU A 299 -22.50 16.54 -2.21
CA GLU A 299 -22.45 17.90 -1.66
C GLU A 299 -21.08 18.20 -1.01
N MET A 300 -20.49 17.24 -0.29
CA MET A 300 -19.11 17.37 0.22
C MET A 300 -18.12 17.51 -0.94
N GLY A 301 -18.30 16.78 -2.02
CA GLY A 301 -17.50 16.92 -3.24
C GLY A 301 -17.65 18.31 -3.88
N GLN A 302 -18.83 18.93 -3.85
CA GLN A 302 -19.04 20.31 -4.28
C GLN A 302 -18.26 21.28 -3.40
N ALA A 303 -18.36 21.15 -2.08
CA ALA A 303 -17.64 21.98 -1.12
C ALA A 303 -16.13 21.88 -1.29
N ASN A 304 -15.59 20.67 -1.49
CA ASN A 304 -14.18 20.45 -1.73
C ASN A 304 -13.69 21.21 -2.98
N ARG A 305 -14.39 21.06 -4.10
CA ARG A 305 -14.03 21.75 -5.36
C ARG A 305 -14.12 23.27 -5.21
N GLY A 306 -15.14 23.77 -4.52
CA GLY A 306 -15.31 25.19 -4.24
C GLY A 306 -14.17 25.74 -3.38
N ALA A 307 -13.92 25.12 -2.22
CA ALA A 307 -12.87 25.55 -1.30
C ALA A 307 -11.47 25.54 -1.95
N ILE A 308 -11.17 24.52 -2.79
CA ILE A 308 -9.89 24.45 -3.53
C ILE A 308 -9.82 25.55 -4.59
N ARG A 309 -10.90 25.80 -5.34
CA ARG A 309 -10.95 26.83 -6.38
C ARG A 309 -10.73 28.22 -5.77
N ASP A 310 -11.38 28.52 -4.65
CA ASP A 310 -11.34 29.84 -4.03
C ASP A 310 -10.02 30.10 -3.30
N ARG A 311 -9.35 29.03 -2.83
CA ARG A 311 -8.12 29.10 -2.04
C ARG A 311 -7.04 28.12 -2.51
N PRO A 312 -6.63 28.14 -3.80
CA PRO A 312 -5.72 27.15 -4.38
C PRO A 312 -4.33 27.12 -3.72
N LEU A 313 -3.80 28.30 -3.36
CA LEU A 313 -2.49 28.36 -2.71
C LEU A 313 -2.54 27.81 -1.27
N ALA A 314 -3.61 28.03 -0.55
CA ALA A 314 -3.79 27.47 0.79
C ALA A 314 -3.91 25.94 0.73
N PHE A 315 -4.65 25.41 -0.26
CA PHE A 315 -4.70 23.97 -0.53
C PHE A 315 -3.34 23.37 -0.87
N LEU A 316 -2.56 24.01 -1.76
CA LEU A 316 -1.22 23.56 -2.11
C LEU A 316 -0.28 23.59 -0.90
N ALA A 317 -0.31 24.64 -0.10
CA ALA A 317 0.51 24.76 1.11
C ALA A 317 0.13 23.70 2.16
N SER A 318 -1.16 23.43 2.36
CA SER A 318 -1.63 22.37 3.24
C SER A 318 -1.25 20.99 2.74
N SER A 319 -1.44 20.71 1.46
CA SER A 319 -1.05 19.45 0.82
C SER A 319 0.45 19.19 0.92
N ALA A 320 1.28 20.21 0.68
CA ALA A 320 2.75 20.11 0.84
C ALA A 320 3.13 19.81 2.29
N ARG A 321 2.52 20.51 3.25
CA ARG A 321 2.74 20.29 4.67
C ARG A 321 2.33 18.88 5.10
N GLY A 322 1.14 18.41 4.66
CA GLY A 322 0.65 17.06 4.91
C GLY A 322 1.57 16.00 4.32
N THR A 323 2.05 16.19 3.10
CA THR A 323 3.01 15.30 2.44
C THR A 323 4.33 15.20 3.21
N LEU A 324 4.92 16.34 3.62
CA LEU A 324 6.16 16.36 4.39
C LEU A 324 5.99 15.71 5.76
N ARG A 325 4.86 15.95 6.44
CA ARG A 325 4.51 15.26 7.69
C ARG A 325 4.41 13.77 7.47
N GLN A 326 3.70 13.32 6.42
CA GLN A 326 3.55 11.90 6.11
C GLN A 326 4.89 11.23 5.79
N LEU A 327 5.82 11.90 5.10
CA LEU A 327 7.17 11.37 4.86
C LEU A 327 7.94 11.12 6.16
N ALA A 328 7.66 11.89 7.22
CA ALA A 328 8.29 11.74 8.52
C ALA A 328 7.57 10.75 9.46
N HIS A 329 6.33 10.32 9.13
CA HIS A 329 5.54 9.39 9.92
C HIS A 329 5.54 8.01 9.26
N PHE A 330 6.37 7.09 9.76
CA PHE A 330 6.57 5.74 9.21
C PHE A 330 6.92 4.67 10.26
N ALA A 331 6.61 4.90 11.53
CA ALA A 331 6.86 3.90 12.56
C ALA A 331 6.09 2.62 12.24
N ALA A 332 6.75 1.48 12.36
CA ALA A 332 6.09 0.19 12.23
C ALA A 332 5.12 -0.05 13.39
N LEU A 333 4.06 -0.84 13.15
CA LEU A 333 3.12 -1.25 14.18
C LEU A 333 2.38 -0.08 14.85
N ASP A 334 2.09 0.97 14.08
CA ASP A 334 1.17 2.01 14.48
C ASP A 334 -0.27 1.55 14.20
N ASP A 335 -1.21 1.95 15.05
CA ASP A 335 -2.64 1.59 14.95
C ASP A 335 -2.93 0.08 14.90
N GLU A 336 -2.04 -0.75 15.45
CA GLU A 336 -2.32 -2.16 15.62
C GLU A 336 -3.38 -2.38 16.68
N CYS A 337 -4.57 -2.65 16.23
CA CYS A 337 -5.67 -3.06 17.07
C CYS A 337 -5.87 -2.17 18.31
N PRO A 338 -6.32 -0.90 18.16
CA PRO A 338 -6.78 -0.12 19.28
C PRO A 338 -7.88 -0.89 20.03
N VAL A 339 -8.19 -0.48 21.24
CA VAL A 339 -9.13 -1.13 22.19
C VAL A 339 -10.45 -1.65 21.57
N GLY A 340 -10.85 -1.11 20.40
CA GLY A 340 -12.05 -1.54 19.67
C GLY A 340 -11.91 -2.73 18.71
N CYS A 341 -10.70 -3.25 18.46
CA CYS A 341 -10.57 -4.46 17.61
C CYS A 341 -11.21 -5.72 18.22
N HIS A 342 -11.43 -5.71 19.52
CA HIS A 342 -12.10 -6.79 20.28
C HIS A 342 -13.61 -6.61 20.34
N ASP A 343 -14.13 -5.43 20.00
CA ASP A 343 -15.56 -5.20 20.01
C ASP A 343 -16.21 -6.08 18.92
N ARG A 344 -16.99 -7.05 19.37
CA ARG A 344 -17.76 -7.95 18.48
C ARG A 344 -18.77 -7.20 17.62
N ARG A 345 -18.94 -5.90 17.83
CA ARG A 345 -19.79 -5.00 17.04
C ARG A 345 -19.09 -4.34 15.87
N GLY A 346 -17.77 -4.50 15.74
CA GLY A 346 -16.98 -3.87 14.67
C GLY A 346 -15.73 -4.65 14.25
N GLY A 347 -15.11 -4.24 13.17
CA GLY A 347 -13.83 -4.75 12.69
C GLY A 347 -13.82 -6.26 12.40
N ILE A 348 -12.69 -6.89 12.67
CA ILE A 348 -12.47 -8.30 12.36
C ILE A 348 -13.30 -9.22 13.27
N ALA A 349 -13.48 -8.87 14.55
CA ALA A 349 -14.26 -9.67 15.48
C ALA A 349 -15.71 -9.78 15.02
N PHE A 350 -16.30 -8.71 14.48
CA PHE A 350 -17.63 -8.75 13.87
C PHE A 350 -17.69 -9.70 12.67
N ALA A 351 -16.75 -9.57 11.72
CA ALA A 351 -16.70 -10.43 10.55
C ALA A 351 -16.54 -11.91 10.93
N LEU A 352 -15.67 -12.23 11.88
CA LEU A 352 -15.50 -13.60 12.36
C LEU A 352 -16.72 -14.11 13.11
N THR A 353 -17.33 -13.31 13.99
CA THR A 353 -18.57 -13.71 14.71
C THR A 353 -19.67 -14.10 13.72
N ARG A 354 -19.80 -13.39 12.63
CA ARG A 354 -20.83 -13.62 11.61
C ARG A 354 -20.51 -14.79 10.68
N TYR A 355 -19.27 -14.97 10.28
CA TYR A 355 -18.92 -15.86 9.18
C TYR A 355 -17.97 -17.01 9.57
N ARG A 356 -17.20 -16.89 10.65
CA ARG A 356 -16.19 -17.85 11.12
C ARG A 356 -16.03 -17.84 12.64
N PRO A 357 -17.12 -18.10 13.40
CA PRO A 357 -17.08 -18.00 14.87
C PRO A 357 -16.06 -18.97 15.51
N GLU A 358 -15.73 -20.06 14.84
CA GLU A 358 -14.73 -21.03 15.27
C GLU A 358 -13.29 -20.47 15.29
N ALA A 359 -13.03 -19.36 14.59
CA ALA A 359 -11.73 -18.70 14.60
C ALA A 359 -11.55 -17.67 15.74
N LEU A 360 -12.64 -17.30 16.44
CA LEU A 360 -12.60 -16.30 17.53
C LEU A 360 -11.67 -16.68 18.67
N PRO A 361 -11.63 -17.92 19.18
CA PRO A 361 -10.70 -18.28 20.25
C PRO A 361 -9.22 -18.07 19.87
N ALA A 362 -8.88 -18.32 18.60
CA ALA A 362 -7.53 -18.09 18.11
C ALA A 362 -7.21 -16.60 17.97
N LEU A 363 -8.18 -15.77 17.54
CA LEU A 363 -8.05 -14.33 17.54
C LEU A 363 -7.83 -13.81 18.97
N ASP A 364 -8.67 -14.17 19.91
CA ASP A 364 -8.61 -13.72 21.31
C ASP A 364 -7.28 -14.11 21.99
N ALA A 365 -6.70 -15.26 21.61
CA ALA A 365 -5.41 -15.73 22.09
C ALA A 365 -4.20 -15.11 21.36
N SER A 366 -4.43 -14.29 20.34
CA SER A 366 -3.34 -13.66 19.56
C SER A 366 -2.59 -12.61 20.38
N ARG A 367 -1.29 -12.41 20.06
CA ARG A 367 -0.46 -11.43 20.76
C ARG A 367 -0.88 -9.99 20.50
N GLN A 368 -1.47 -9.71 19.35
CA GLN A 368 -2.04 -8.39 19.06
C GLN A 368 -3.20 -8.08 20.01
N VAL A 369 -4.10 -9.05 20.20
CA VAL A 369 -5.28 -8.92 21.04
C VAL A 369 -4.92 -8.87 22.53
N THR A 370 -3.95 -9.68 22.97
CA THR A 370 -3.47 -9.70 24.36
C THR A 370 -2.46 -8.58 24.66
N ASP A 371 -2.19 -7.68 23.71
CA ASP A 371 -1.20 -6.57 23.78
C ASP A 371 0.20 -7.01 24.27
N THR A 372 0.61 -8.20 23.87
CA THR A 372 1.94 -8.75 24.20
C THR A 372 2.95 -8.57 23.08
N THR A 373 2.62 -7.79 22.04
CA THR A 373 3.54 -7.43 20.95
C THR A 373 4.59 -6.43 21.45
N PRO A 374 5.90 -6.70 21.27
CA PRO A 374 6.95 -5.79 21.74
C PRO A 374 7.15 -4.58 20.81
N LYS A 375 6.10 -3.78 20.64
CA LYS A 375 6.03 -2.63 19.72
C LYS A 375 7.21 -1.65 19.88
N ARG A 376 7.57 -1.34 21.14
CA ARG A 376 8.68 -0.42 21.45
C ARG A 376 10.01 -0.95 20.94
N LEU A 377 10.31 -2.25 21.15
CA LEU A 377 11.53 -2.87 20.68
C LEU A 377 11.60 -2.90 19.15
N LEU A 378 10.52 -3.27 18.51
CA LEU A 378 10.44 -3.35 17.06
C LEU A 378 10.64 -1.95 16.43
N ARG A 379 9.98 -0.93 16.96
CA ARG A 379 10.18 0.46 16.53
C ARG A 379 11.60 0.95 16.77
N ALA A 380 12.20 0.62 17.91
CA ALA A 380 13.59 0.98 18.22
C ALA A 380 14.62 0.38 17.24
N VAL A 381 14.29 -0.73 16.58
CA VAL A 381 15.14 -1.35 15.55
C VAL A 381 14.78 -0.84 14.15
N THR A 382 13.52 -0.90 13.77
CA THR A 382 13.10 -0.65 12.38
C THR A 382 13.17 0.83 12.01
N THR A 383 12.85 1.74 12.92
CA THR A 383 12.82 3.19 12.64
C THR A 383 14.20 3.77 12.34
N PRO A 384 15.26 3.55 13.18
CA PRO A 384 16.60 4.04 12.86
C PRO A 384 17.15 3.47 11.54
N ILE A 385 16.89 2.19 11.27
CA ILE A 385 17.34 1.55 10.02
C ILE A 385 16.66 2.19 8.81
N ALA A 386 15.35 2.47 8.90
CA ALA A 386 14.64 3.17 7.86
C ALA A 386 15.20 4.60 7.65
N ILE A 387 15.46 5.34 8.71
CA ILE A 387 16.08 6.68 8.65
C ILE A 387 17.44 6.61 7.95
N LEU A 388 18.34 5.74 8.39
CA LEU A 388 19.66 5.57 7.80
C LEU A 388 19.56 5.19 6.31
N ALA A 389 18.65 4.30 5.97
CA ALA A 389 18.43 3.90 4.58
C ALA A 389 17.87 5.05 3.73
N LEU A 390 16.90 5.82 4.24
CA LEU A 390 16.37 7.01 3.55
C LEU A 390 17.47 8.06 3.32
N LEU A 391 18.30 8.34 4.33
CA LEU A 391 19.44 9.24 4.21
C LEU A 391 20.50 8.74 3.22
N ALA A 392 20.63 7.43 3.04
CA ALA A 392 21.54 6.84 2.08
C ALA A 392 21.04 6.96 0.62
N LEU A 393 19.73 7.09 0.36
CA LEU A 393 19.16 7.09 -1.00
C LEU A 393 19.82 8.13 -1.94
N PRO A 394 20.01 9.42 -1.56
CA PRO A 394 20.64 10.39 -2.44
C PRO A 394 22.09 10.02 -2.79
N PHE A 395 22.85 9.47 -1.85
CA PHE A 395 24.23 9.02 -2.10
C PHE A 395 24.28 7.80 -3.02
N LEU A 396 23.36 6.83 -2.82
CA LEU A 396 23.20 5.67 -3.68
C LEU A 396 22.79 6.08 -5.10
N MET A 397 21.88 7.05 -5.22
CA MET A 397 21.47 7.65 -6.49
C MET A 397 22.65 8.29 -7.21
N ALA A 398 23.44 9.13 -6.54
CA ALA A 398 24.63 9.77 -7.10
C ALA A 398 25.68 8.73 -7.52
N ALA A 399 25.88 7.67 -6.74
CA ALA A 399 26.79 6.58 -7.08
C ALA A 399 26.32 5.79 -8.31
N ALA A 400 25.02 5.47 -8.40
CA ALA A 400 24.43 4.81 -9.56
C ALA A 400 24.54 5.67 -10.82
N TRP A 401 24.28 6.98 -10.70
CA TRP A 401 24.45 7.96 -11.78
C TRP A 401 25.88 8.03 -12.31
N ARG A 402 26.87 8.16 -11.42
CA ARG A 402 28.30 8.19 -11.82
C ARG A 402 28.74 6.92 -12.52
N ARG A 403 28.22 5.77 -12.10
CA ARG A 403 28.52 4.44 -12.70
C ARG A 403 27.68 4.13 -13.92
N ARG A 404 26.74 4.99 -14.28
CA ARG A 404 25.76 4.78 -15.35
C ARG A 404 25.01 3.45 -15.21
N ASP A 405 24.76 3.00 -13.98
CA ASP A 405 24.06 1.77 -13.69
C ASP A 405 22.54 1.99 -13.80
N ARG A 406 22.01 1.62 -14.97
CA ARG A 406 20.58 1.82 -15.32
C ARG A 406 19.64 1.11 -14.35
N ASP A 407 20.01 -0.10 -13.93
CA ASP A 407 19.17 -0.93 -13.10
C ASP A 407 19.00 -0.36 -11.71
N ILE A 408 20.13 0.06 -11.12
CA ILE A 408 20.13 0.68 -9.79
C ILE A 408 19.46 2.05 -9.84
N LEU A 409 19.80 2.87 -10.83
CA LEU A 409 19.25 4.21 -10.96
C LEU A 409 17.72 4.17 -11.14
N GLY A 410 17.24 3.27 -12.02
CA GLY A 410 15.80 3.06 -12.25
C GLY A 410 15.08 2.56 -11.00
N LEU A 411 15.66 1.62 -10.24
CA LEU A 411 15.09 1.17 -8.97
C LEU A 411 14.99 2.30 -7.95
N LEU A 412 16.08 3.03 -7.73
CA LEU A 412 16.12 4.11 -6.75
C LEU A 412 15.14 5.24 -7.11
N ALA A 413 15.04 5.58 -8.40
CA ALA A 413 14.06 6.54 -8.89
C ALA A 413 12.62 6.06 -8.64
N ALA A 414 12.32 4.79 -8.93
CA ALA A 414 11.01 4.19 -8.65
C ALA A 414 10.68 4.20 -7.15
N ILE A 415 11.64 3.85 -6.28
CA ILE A 415 11.47 3.88 -4.83
C ILE A 415 11.17 5.29 -4.34
N ILE A 416 11.97 6.28 -4.73
CA ILE A 416 11.77 7.68 -4.31
C ILE A 416 10.40 8.17 -4.80
N ALA A 417 10.06 7.94 -6.07
CA ALA A 417 8.76 8.31 -6.61
C ALA A 417 7.61 7.61 -5.88
N GLY A 418 7.74 6.32 -5.58
CA GLY A 418 6.76 5.55 -4.81
C GLY A 418 6.56 6.10 -3.40
N LEU A 419 7.65 6.38 -2.67
CA LEU A 419 7.62 6.98 -1.33
C LEU A 419 6.94 8.35 -1.31
N VAL A 420 7.32 9.23 -2.24
CA VAL A 420 6.76 10.59 -2.33
C VAL A 420 5.29 10.55 -2.75
N THR A 421 4.94 9.75 -3.76
CA THR A 421 3.55 9.64 -4.22
C THR A 421 2.66 9.06 -3.14
N ASN A 422 3.09 7.99 -2.46
CA ASN A 422 2.33 7.41 -1.36
C ASN A 422 2.10 8.42 -0.21
N ALA A 423 3.14 9.19 0.16
CA ALA A 423 3.04 10.24 1.16
C ALA A 423 2.12 11.39 0.72
N ALA A 424 2.20 11.80 -0.55
CA ALA A 424 1.35 12.86 -1.09
C ALA A 424 -0.13 12.46 -1.10
N LEU A 425 -0.44 11.22 -1.52
CA LEU A 425 -1.83 10.74 -1.52
C LEU A 425 -2.42 10.67 -0.11
N ALA A 426 -1.66 10.18 0.87
CA ALA A 426 -2.11 10.13 2.25
C ALA A 426 -2.19 11.55 2.86
N GLY A 427 -1.08 12.30 2.83
CA GLY A 427 -0.97 13.58 3.50
C GLY A 427 -1.77 14.73 2.88
N ALA A 428 -2.07 14.67 1.57
CA ALA A 428 -2.84 15.72 0.90
C ALA A 428 -4.34 15.39 0.77
N LEU A 429 -4.70 14.10 0.64
CA LEU A 429 -6.08 13.70 0.31
C LEU A 429 -6.79 12.94 1.45
N SER A 430 -6.07 12.54 2.48
CA SER A 430 -6.58 11.80 3.63
C SER A 430 -5.98 12.35 4.92
N ASP A 431 -5.46 11.50 5.79
CA ASP A 431 -4.86 11.87 7.06
C ASP A 431 -3.44 11.34 7.19
N VAL A 432 -2.65 11.90 8.13
CA VAL A 432 -1.25 11.51 8.36
C VAL A 432 -1.20 10.40 9.41
N HIS A 433 -0.76 9.20 8.99
CA HIS A 433 -0.59 8.03 9.85
C HIS A 433 0.72 7.31 9.56
N ASP A 434 1.39 6.82 10.60
CA ASP A 434 2.62 6.02 10.46
C ASP A 434 2.41 4.81 9.55
N ARG A 435 1.26 4.14 9.63
CA ARG A 435 0.90 3.01 8.79
C ARG A 435 1.05 3.30 7.29
N TYR A 436 0.60 4.48 6.85
CA TYR A 436 0.60 4.77 5.41
C TYR A 436 1.99 4.85 4.81
N GLN A 437 2.99 5.22 5.56
CA GLN A 437 4.36 5.24 5.04
C GLN A 437 5.14 4.00 5.43
N SER A 438 4.84 3.36 6.57
CA SER A 438 5.53 2.12 6.99
C SER A 438 5.33 0.96 6.00
N ARG A 439 4.18 0.92 5.28
CA ARG A 439 3.88 -0.10 4.25
C ARG A 439 4.75 0.00 2.99
N VAL A 440 5.51 1.09 2.82
CA VAL A 440 6.34 1.34 1.64
C VAL A 440 7.78 1.73 1.99
N VAL A 441 8.05 2.26 3.18
CA VAL A 441 9.38 2.73 3.59
C VAL A 441 10.43 1.62 3.63
N TRP A 442 10.03 0.38 3.83
CA TRP A 442 10.92 -0.79 3.81
C TRP A 442 11.69 -0.96 2.48
N LEU A 443 11.24 -0.33 1.41
CA LEU A 443 11.96 -0.29 0.12
C LEU A 443 13.31 0.43 0.24
N ALA A 444 13.47 1.38 1.16
CA ALA A 444 14.75 2.05 1.36
C ALA A 444 15.82 1.11 1.96
N PRO A 445 15.59 0.41 3.10
CA PRO A 445 16.52 -0.61 3.57
C PRO A 445 16.66 -1.79 2.59
N PHE A 446 15.62 -2.20 1.86
CA PHE A 446 15.72 -3.19 0.79
C PHE A 446 16.79 -2.78 -0.24
N ALA A 447 16.71 -1.58 -0.80
CA ALA A 447 17.68 -1.09 -1.78
C ALA A 447 19.10 -1.00 -1.18
N ALA A 448 19.24 -0.43 0.01
CA ALA A 448 20.53 -0.27 0.66
C ALA A 448 21.23 -1.64 0.91
N LEU A 449 20.49 -2.61 1.46
CA LEU A 449 21.02 -3.95 1.76
C LEU A 449 21.38 -4.73 0.50
N LEU A 450 20.59 -4.65 -0.58
CA LEU A 450 20.91 -5.28 -1.85
C LEU A 450 22.17 -4.68 -2.49
N LEU A 451 22.33 -3.37 -2.43
CA LEU A 451 23.52 -2.71 -2.99
C LEU A 451 24.78 -3.03 -2.17
N LEU A 452 24.67 -3.08 -0.85
CA LEU A 452 25.77 -3.55 0.00
C LEU A 452 26.17 -4.99 -0.31
N ALA A 453 25.19 -5.88 -0.52
CA ALA A 453 25.43 -7.27 -0.89
C ALA A 453 26.09 -7.39 -2.27
N ARG A 454 25.65 -6.60 -3.26
CA ARG A 454 26.27 -6.53 -4.60
C ARG A 454 27.72 -6.05 -4.55
N TRP A 455 28.00 -4.98 -3.82
CA TRP A 455 29.37 -4.46 -3.72
C TRP A 455 30.33 -5.44 -3.06
N ARG A 456 29.91 -6.11 -1.96
CA ARG A 456 30.70 -7.15 -1.32
C ARG A 456 31.02 -8.33 -2.26
N SER A 457 30.08 -8.72 -3.12
CA SER A 457 30.31 -9.77 -4.13
C SER A 457 31.36 -9.36 -5.15
N ASN A 458 31.30 -8.13 -5.63
CA ASN A 458 32.26 -7.61 -6.61
C ASN A 458 33.67 -7.45 -6.04
N TYR A 459 33.82 -7.00 -4.78
CA TYR A 459 35.13 -6.90 -4.12
C TYR A 459 35.76 -8.26 -3.91
N ARG A 460 35.03 -9.32 -3.59
CA ARG A 460 35.55 -10.67 -3.46
C ARG A 460 36.07 -11.25 -4.79
N LEU A 461 35.36 -10.99 -5.88
CA LEU A 461 35.79 -11.38 -7.22
C LEU A 461 37.12 -10.71 -7.60
N ILE A 462 37.24 -9.40 -7.36
CA ILE A 462 38.50 -8.65 -7.65
C ILE A 462 39.65 -9.16 -6.77
N ALA A 463 39.43 -9.39 -5.48
CA ALA A 463 40.47 -9.89 -4.56
C ALA A 463 40.97 -11.28 -4.95
N VAL A 464 40.10 -12.18 -5.44
CA VAL A 464 40.48 -13.51 -5.93
C VAL A 464 41.25 -13.40 -7.24
N THR A 465 40.87 -12.49 -8.15
CA THR A 465 41.56 -12.32 -9.45
C THR A 465 42.93 -11.64 -9.29
N VAL A 466 43.13 -10.84 -8.24
CA VAL A 466 44.45 -10.21 -7.97
C VAL A 466 45.37 -11.14 -7.19
N ALA A 467 44.81 -12.16 -6.51
CA ALA A 467 45.60 -13.15 -5.73
C ALA A 467 45.95 -14.43 -6.53
N ALA A 468 45.39 -14.59 -7.74
CA ALA A 468 45.69 -15.66 -8.72
C ALA A 468 46.60 -15.14 -9.83
#